data_1782b9c73ed8e362cbfec492d48f0b02
#
_entry.id   1782b9c73ed8e362cbfec492d48f0b02
#
_cell.length_a   1.000
_cell.length_b   1.000
_cell.length_c   1.000
_cell.angle_alpha   90.00
_cell.angle_beta   90.00
_cell.angle_gamma   90.00
#
_symmetry.space_group_name_H-M   'P 1'
#
loop_
_entity.id
_entity.type
_entity.pdbx_description
1 polymer ?
#
loop_
_entity_poly.entity_id
_entity_poly.type
_entity_poly.pdbx_seq_one_letter_code
_entity_poly.pdbx_strand_id
1 'polypeptide(L)'
;SLEEFKDCVFHQKEIEDFDCVKYHLPSIDGFVSGFSGASVYDDLLFFSASVEKTSDWVNDGEILGSFIGIINLCAPDEEIKFFSVEGEFKIEALMVLEKKKENYVLLAMTDNDNGESELLKIEL
;
A
#
# COMPACT_ATOMS: atom_id res chain seq x y z
N SER A 1 20.33 7.35 0.24
CA SER A 1 20.59 7.14 -1.20
C SER A 1 20.63 5.65 -1.53
N LEU A 2 20.60 5.27 -2.83
CA LEU A 2 20.71 3.87 -3.27
C LEU A 2 22.07 3.24 -2.86
N GLU A 3 23.11 4.03 -2.83
CA GLU A 3 24.46 3.61 -2.41
C GLU A 3 24.48 3.30 -0.90
N GLU A 4 23.88 4.14 -0.06
CA GLU A 4 23.76 3.91 1.39
C GLU A 4 22.94 2.67 1.69
N PHE A 5 21.83 2.47 0.95
CA PHE A 5 21.00 1.27 1.07
C PHE A 5 21.79 0.00 0.74
N LYS A 6 22.58 0.00 -0.37
CA LYS A 6 23.45 -1.11 -0.73
C LYS A 6 24.51 -1.36 0.35
N ASP A 7 25.11 -0.31 0.89
CA ASP A 7 26.08 -0.41 1.97
C ASP A 7 25.47 -1.03 3.23
N CYS A 8 24.24 -0.65 3.59
CA CYS A 8 23.53 -1.25 4.72
C CYS A 8 23.28 -2.74 4.50
N VAL A 9 22.83 -3.15 3.30
CA VAL A 9 22.53 -4.56 2.98
C VAL A 9 23.80 -5.41 2.92
N PHE A 10 24.84 -4.93 2.26
CA PHE A 10 26.07 -5.72 2.03
C PHE A 10 27.05 -5.68 3.20
N HIS A 11 27.05 -4.62 4.01
CA HIS A 11 28.00 -4.44 5.12
C HIS A 11 27.34 -4.44 6.50
N GLN A 12 26.01 -4.74 6.58
CA GLN A 12 25.24 -4.78 7.83
C GLN A 12 25.36 -3.48 8.65
N LYS A 13 25.43 -2.34 7.97
CA LYS A 13 25.41 -1.03 8.63
C LYS A 13 23.98 -0.68 9.03
N GLU A 14 23.81 -0.12 10.21
CA GLU A 14 22.53 0.45 10.64
C GLU A 14 22.22 1.74 9.87
N ILE A 15 20.95 1.94 9.52
CA ILE A 15 20.48 3.21 8.98
C ILE A 15 20.19 4.10 10.19
N GLU A 16 21.02 5.10 10.41
CA GLU A 16 20.95 5.97 11.58
C GLU A 16 20.06 7.21 11.36
N ASP A 17 19.84 7.59 10.09
CA ASP A 17 19.11 8.80 9.73
C ASP A 17 18.00 8.49 8.74
N PHE A 18 16.74 8.66 9.18
CA PHE A 18 15.55 8.51 8.34
C PHE A 18 14.43 9.42 8.82
N ASP A 19 13.70 10.01 7.88
CA ASP A 19 12.48 10.75 8.14
C ASP A 19 11.29 9.78 8.23
N CYS A 20 10.41 9.99 9.20
CA CYS A 20 9.22 9.17 9.41
C CYS A 20 7.96 10.05 9.46
N VAL A 21 7.04 9.83 8.54
CA VAL A 21 5.71 10.44 8.56
C VAL A 21 4.69 9.38 8.96
N LYS A 22 3.80 9.70 9.91
CA LYS A 22 2.74 8.80 10.37
C LYS A 22 1.41 9.20 9.75
N TYR A 23 0.72 8.24 9.18
CA TYR A 23 -0.60 8.43 8.59
C TYR A 23 -1.66 7.63 9.35
N HIS A 24 -2.87 8.19 9.43
CA HIS A 24 -4.06 7.50 9.91
C HIS A 24 -4.79 6.92 8.70
N LEU A 25 -4.81 5.61 8.61
CA LEU A 25 -5.45 4.88 7.51
C LEU A 25 -6.93 4.57 7.84
N PRO A 26 -7.78 4.34 6.84
CA PRO A 26 -9.16 3.95 7.04
C PRO A 26 -9.32 2.63 7.80
N SER A 27 -10.52 2.35 8.26
CA SER A 27 -10.87 1.11 8.94
C SER A 27 -12.16 0.53 8.37
N ILE A 28 -12.34 -0.79 8.50
CA ILE A 28 -13.58 -1.50 8.20
C ILE A 28 -14.04 -2.20 9.48
N ASP A 29 -15.28 -1.97 9.88
CA ASP A 29 -15.89 -2.58 11.09
C ASP A 29 -15.08 -2.41 12.38
N GLY A 30 -14.31 -1.31 12.46
CA GLY A 30 -13.47 -1.00 13.62
C GLY A 30 -12.07 -1.65 13.57
N PHE A 31 -11.76 -2.44 12.55
CA PHE A 31 -10.42 -2.97 12.29
C PHE A 31 -9.64 -1.99 11.42
N VAL A 32 -8.46 -1.60 11.87
CA VAL A 32 -7.61 -0.65 11.16
C VAL A 32 -6.88 -1.31 10.00
N SER A 33 -6.69 -0.57 8.90
CA SER A 33 -5.87 -1.04 7.80
C SER A 33 -4.38 -0.83 8.06
N GLY A 34 -3.55 -1.64 7.41
CA GLY A 34 -2.10 -1.49 7.36
C GLY A 34 -1.63 -1.33 5.92
N PHE A 35 -0.50 -0.63 5.70
CA PHE A 35 0.14 -0.59 4.39
C PHE A 35 0.52 -2.00 3.93
N SER A 36 0.20 -2.35 2.69
CA SER A 36 0.49 -3.66 2.11
C SER A 36 1.31 -3.59 0.82
N GLY A 37 1.17 -2.54 0.04
CA GLY A 37 1.97 -2.33 -1.17
C GLY A 37 2.11 -0.86 -1.53
N ALA A 38 3.14 -0.51 -2.31
CA ALA A 38 3.35 0.87 -2.76
C ALA A 38 4.07 0.93 -4.12
N SER A 39 3.74 1.97 -4.90
CA SER A 39 4.39 2.28 -6.17
C SER A 39 4.40 3.79 -6.41
N VAL A 40 5.50 4.31 -6.92
CA VAL A 40 5.64 5.73 -7.27
C VAL A 40 5.38 5.92 -8.77
N TYR A 41 4.58 6.93 -9.09
CA TYR A 41 4.36 7.39 -10.45
C TYR A 41 4.38 8.92 -10.48
N ASP A 42 5.35 9.50 -11.18
CA ASP A 42 5.70 10.92 -11.09
C ASP A 42 5.96 11.32 -9.62
N ASP A 43 5.33 12.39 -9.13
CA ASP A 43 5.43 12.86 -7.74
C ASP A 43 4.34 12.27 -6.81
N LEU A 44 3.68 11.21 -7.23
CA LEU A 44 2.62 10.56 -6.47
C LEU A 44 3.05 9.17 -6.00
N LEU A 45 2.82 8.89 -4.72
CA LEU A 45 2.92 7.55 -4.15
C LEU A 45 1.51 6.94 -4.10
N PHE A 46 1.31 5.90 -4.88
CA PHE A 46 0.13 5.05 -4.79
C PHE A 46 0.43 3.91 -3.82
N PHE A 47 -0.47 3.63 -2.90
CA PHE A 47 -0.31 2.54 -1.96
C PHE A 47 -1.60 1.76 -1.78
N SER A 48 -1.49 0.50 -1.40
CA SER A 48 -2.60 -0.30 -0.89
C SER A 48 -2.53 -0.39 0.63
N ALA A 49 -3.70 -0.50 1.24
CA ALA A 49 -3.85 -0.77 2.66
C ALA A 49 -4.94 -1.81 2.85
N SER A 50 -4.60 -2.95 3.44
CA SER A 50 -5.50 -4.08 3.64
C SER A 50 -6.00 -4.13 5.09
N VAL A 51 -7.24 -4.60 5.26
CA VAL A 51 -7.89 -4.76 6.56
C VAL A 51 -8.14 -6.22 6.84
N GLU A 52 -7.60 -6.70 7.94
CA GLU A 52 -7.79 -8.06 8.44
C GLU A 52 -8.53 -8.04 9.77
N LYS A 53 -9.48 -8.92 9.94
CA LYS A 53 -10.23 -9.11 11.18
C LYS A 53 -9.41 -9.95 12.15
N THR A 54 -8.38 -9.33 12.71
CA THR A 54 -7.54 -9.97 13.71
C THR A 54 -7.31 -9.04 14.91
N SER A 55 -7.31 -9.59 16.10
CA SER A 55 -6.84 -8.93 17.32
C SER A 55 -5.45 -9.42 17.72
N ASP A 56 -4.88 -10.33 16.97
CA ASP A 56 -3.61 -11.00 17.24
C ASP A 56 -2.61 -10.69 16.12
N TRP A 57 -1.40 -10.31 16.50
CA TRP A 57 -0.31 -9.97 15.58
C TRP A 57 0.34 -11.19 14.92
N VAL A 58 -0.02 -12.39 15.35
CA VAL A 58 0.64 -13.64 14.92
C VAL A 58 -0.24 -14.45 13.98
N ASN A 59 -1.56 -14.29 14.04
CA ASN A 59 -2.50 -15.04 13.24
C ASN A 59 -3.16 -14.13 12.20
N ASP A 60 -3.10 -14.54 10.94
CA ASP A 60 -3.85 -13.90 9.87
C ASP A 60 -5.34 -14.03 10.14
N GLY A 61 -6.07 -12.94 9.94
CA GLY A 61 -7.52 -12.88 10.11
C GLY A 61 -8.27 -12.97 8.80
N GLU A 62 -9.59 -13.00 8.89
CA GLU A 62 -10.47 -12.87 7.73
C GLU A 62 -10.22 -11.50 7.05
N ILE A 63 -10.02 -11.51 5.75
CA ILE A 63 -9.83 -10.29 4.94
C ILE A 63 -11.16 -9.54 4.87
N LEU A 64 -11.19 -8.29 5.30
CA LEU A 64 -12.36 -7.43 5.22
C LEU A 64 -12.37 -6.53 3.98
N GLY A 65 -11.22 -6.34 3.34
CA GLY A 65 -11.07 -5.54 2.13
C GLY A 65 -9.79 -4.73 2.09
N SER A 66 -9.66 -3.94 1.04
CA SER A 66 -8.50 -3.06 0.83
C SER A 66 -8.90 -1.67 0.36
N PHE A 67 -8.00 -0.73 0.59
CA PHE A 67 -8.06 0.64 0.07
C PHE A 67 -6.85 0.91 -0.83
N ILE A 68 -7.05 1.77 -1.82
CA ILE A 68 -5.95 2.44 -2.52
C ILE A 68 -5.87 3.87 -2.01
N GLY A 69 -4.68 4.32 -1.65
CA GLY A 69 -4.42 5.69 -1.27
C GLY A 69 -3.42 6.36 -2.20
N ILE A 70 -3.49 7.70 -2.27
CA ILE A 70 -2.56 8.53 -3.07
C ILE A 70 -2.00 9.61 -2.17
N ILE A 71 -0.66 9.65 -2.05
CA ILE A 71 0.10 10.69 -1.34
C ILE A 71 0.86 11.51 -2.37
N ASN A 72 0.76 12.84 -2.27
CA ASN A 72 1.61 13.74 -3.01
C ASN A 72 2.97 13.87 -2.31
N LEU A 73 4.03 13.37 -2.93
CA LEU A 73 5.38 13.38 -2.34
C LEU A 73 5.99 14.79 -2.23
N CYS A 74 5.50 15.75 -3.02
CA CYS A 74 5.88 17.15 -2.91
C CYS A 74 5.14 17.89 -1.78
N ALA A 75 4.04 17.32 -1.27
CA ALA A 75 3.21 17.88 -0.20
C ALA A 75 2.66 16.74 0.69
N PRO A 76 3.55 16.05 1.43
CA PRO A 76 3.17 14.83 2.18
C PRO A 76 2.21 15.09 3.34
N ASP A 77 2.08 16.34 3.77
CA ASP A 77 1.14 16.76 4.83
C ASP A 77 -0.29 17.05 4.30
N GLU A 78 -0.50 16.99 2.99
CA GLU A 78 -1.84 17.12 2.40
C GLU A 78 -2.70 15.89 2.72
N GLU A 79 -4.03 16.09 2.68
CA GLU A 79 -4.99 15.03 2.91
C GLU A 79 -4.87 13.92 1.87
N ILE A 80 -4.77 12.69 2.34
CA ILE A 80 -4.69 11.50 1.47
C ILE A 80 -6.06 11.25 0.83
N LYS A 81 -6.06 11.01 -0.48
CA LYS A 81 -7.25 10.50 -1.17
C LYS A 81 -7.31 8.99 -1.05
N PHE A 82 -8.44 8.48 -0.54
CA PHE A 82 -8.67 7.04 -0.40
C PHE A 82 -9.80 6.57 -1.32
N PHE A 83 -9.61 5.39 -1.89
CA PHE A 83 -10.58 4.68 -2.73
C PHE A 83 -10.76 3.28 -2.16
N SER A 84 -11.99 2.92 -1.83
CA SER A 84 -12.32 1.56 -1.41
C SER A 84 -12.30 0.63 -2.62
N VAL A 85 -11.65 -0.51 -2.48
CA VAL A 85 -11.68 -1.58 -3.50
C VAL A 85 -12.86 -2.50 -3.15
N GLU A 86 -13.80 -2.65 -4.09
CA GLU A 86 -14.97 -3.52 -3.89
C GLU A 86 -14.53 -4.99 -3.86
N GLY A 87 -14.92 -5.72 -2.82
CA GLY A 87 -14.58 -7.12 -2.58
C GLY A 87 -13.61 -7.32 -1.43
N GLU A 88 -13.48 -8.58 -1.00
CA GLU A 88 -12.61 -9.01 0.10
C GLU A 88 -11.23 -9.40 -0.44
N PHE A 89 -10.51 -8.43 -0.99
CA PHE A 89 -9.19 -8.63 -1.56
C PHE A 89 -8.10 -8.17 -0.59
N LYS A 90 -7.09 -9.01 -0.35
CA LYS A 90 -5.84 -8.64 0.29
C LYS A 90 -4.84 -8.22 -0.79
N ILE A 91 -4.76 -6.93 -1.07
CA ILE A 91 -3.82 -6.41 -2.07
C ILE A 91 -2.44 -6.33 -1.44
N GLU A 92 -1.46 -7.04 -2.01
CA GLU A 92 -0.08 -7.11 -1.52
C GLU A 92 0.92 -6.36 -2.39
N ALA A 93 0.54 -6.08 -3.63
CA ALA A 93 1.37 -5.28 -4.52
C ALA A 93 0.51 -4.48 -5.49
N LEU A 94 0.98 -3.30 -5.88
CA LEU A 94 0.35 -2.51 -6.92
C LEU A 94 1.39 -1.74 -7.74
N MET A 95 1.01 -1.42 -8.97
CA MET A 95 1.77 -0.51 -9.82
C MET A 95 0.83 0.30 -10.71
N VAL A 96 1.25 1.51 -11.08
CA VAL A 96 0.55 2.31 -12.08
C VAL A 96 1.03 1.86 -13.46
N LEU A 97 0.09 1.39 -14.30
CA LEU A 97 0.37 1.01 -15.69
C LEU A 97 0.42 2.23 -16.60
N GLU A 98 -0.57 3.10 -16.47
CA GLU A 98 -0.71 4.27 -17.33
C GLU A 98 -1.57 5.36 -16.67
N LYS A 99 -1.37 6.59 -17.11
CA LYS A 99 -2.25 7.72 -16.82
C LYS A 99 -3.08 8.04 -18.07
N LYS A 100 -4.40 8.08 -17.94
CA LYS A 100 -5.37 8.43 -18.99
C LYS A 100 -6.08 9.71 -18.63
N LYS A 101 -5.64 10.85 -19.15
CA LYS A 101 -6.18 12.16 -18.84
C LYS A 101 -6.12 12.41 -17.32
N GLU A 102 -7.27 12.36 -16.64
CA GLU A 102 -7.39 12.56 -15.19
C GLU A 102 -7.40 11.24 -14.39
N ASN A 103 -7.48 10.09 -15.06
CA ASN A 103 -7.57 8.77 -14.43
C ASN A 103 -6.23 8.03 -14.45
N TYR A 104 -6.03 7.17 -13.47
CA TYR A 104 -4.90 6.24 -13.41
C TYR A 104 -5.38 4.81 -13.56
N VAL A 105 -4.66 4.02 -14.35
CA VAL A 105 -4.90 2.59 -14.46
C VAL A 105 -3.82 1.87 -13.68
N LEU A 106 -4.24 1.12 -12.67
CA LEU A 106 -3.35 0.34 -11.81
C LEU A 106 -3.49 -1.15 -12.11
N LEU A 107 -2.42 -1.87 -11.86
CA LEU A 107 -2.40 -3.31 -11.76
C LEU A 107 -2.09 -3.66 -10.30
N ALA A 108 -2.93 -4.49 -9.68
CA ALA A 108 -2.74 -4.94 -8.32
C ALA A 108 -2.72 -6.47 -8.26
N MET A 109 -1.94 -7.02 -7.35
CA MET A 109 -1.89 -8.46 -7.07
C MET A 109 -2.37 -8.71 -5.65
N THR A 110 -3.15 -9.75 -5.48
CA THR A 110 -3.67 -10.19 -4.18
C THR A 110 -2.94 -11.43 -3.69
N ASP A 111 -2.94 -11.60 -2.37
CA ASP A 111 -2.68 -12.87 -1.70
C ASP A 111 -3.77 -13.07 -0.64
N ASN A 112 -4.76 -13.88 -0.99
CA ASN A 112 -5.95 -14.06 -0.16
C ASN A 112 -5.80 -15.20 0.88
N ASP A 113 -4.57 -15.69 1.11
CA ASP A 113 -4.20 -16.71 2.11
C ASP A 113 -4.94 -18.07 1.97
N ASN A 114 -5.76 -18.22 0.93
CA ASN A 114 -6.50 -19.45 0.60
C ASN A 114 -5.84 -20.28 -0.52
N GLY A 115 -4.64 -19.86 -0.97
CA GLY A 115 -3.90 -20.47 -2.07
C GLY A 115 -4.32 -19.96 -3.46
N GLU A 116 -5.20 -18.96 -3.54
CA GLU A 116 -5.60 -18.27 -4.75
C GLU A 116 -5.04 -16.84 -4.73
N SER A 117 -4.43 -16.45 -5.85
CA SER A 117 -3.93 -15.09 -6.06
C SER A 117 -4.55 -14.53 -7.34
N GLU A 118 -4.94 -13.27 -7.31
CA GLU A 118 -5.66 -12.62 -8.40
C GLU A 118 -4.88 -11.41 -8.90
N LEU A 119 -5.07 -11.13 -10.18
CA LEU A 119 -4.52 -9.95 -10.84
C LEU A 119 -5.68 -9.01 -11.15
N LEU A 120 -5.71 -7.87 -10.48
CA LEU A 120 -6.75 -6.87 -10.60
C LEU A 120 -6.28 -5.71 -11.48
N LYS A 121 -7.15 -5.26 -12.39
CA LYS A 121 -6.98 -3.99 -13.09
C LYS A 121 -7.97 -2.99 -12.52
N ILE A 122 -7.44 -1.90 -11.93
CA ILE A 122 -8.22 -0.88 -11.23
C ILE A 122 -8.08 0.44 -11.99
N GLU A 123 -9.18 1.15 -12.19
CA GLU A 123 -9.19 2.49 -12.78
C GLU A 123 -9.71 3.49 -11.74
N LEU A 124 -8.86 4.52 -11.44
CA LEU A 124 -9.14 5.58 -10.45
C LEU A 124 -9.36 6.91 -11.14
#